data_ae7563d467fab7e4c1e9975120b73305
#
_entry.id   ae7563d467fab7e4c1e9975120b73305
#
_cell.length_a   1.000
_cell.length_b   1.000
_cell.length_c   1.000
_cell.angle_alpha   90.00
_cell.angle_beta   90.00
_cell.angle_gamma   90.00
#
_symmetry.space_group_name_H-M   'P 1'
#
loop_
_entity.id
_entity.type
_entity.pdbx_description
1 polymer ?
#
loop_
_entity_poly.entity_id
_entity_poly.type
_entity_poly.pdbx_seq_one_letter_code
_entity_poly.pdbx_strand_id
1 'polypeptide(L)'
;ASTKLLGKETKSVGEGLNRGVYGSLTWPVGLPIGMDNRLWVAGRISLDPENNPYPTYLGAGWLSQGPLNNRPRDVLALGLSRTSFSPNLSPGATYEGVVELNYSIYLSDAVQIQPVLQWIINPGGKGQTQDILAGGIQLNLSL
;
A
#
# COMPACT_ATOMS: atom_id res chain seq x y z
N ALA A 1 5.69 -20.66 -26.94
CA ALA A 1 5.04 -20.71 -28.25
C ALA A 1 4.56 -19.29 -28.60
N SER A 2 5.23 -18.63 -29.56
CA SER A 2 4.83 -17.29 -30.04
C SER A 2 3.67 -17.43 -30.99
N THR A 3 2.55 -16.80 -30.67
CA THR A 3 1.42 -16.72 -31.58
C THR A 3 1.51 -15.42 -32.37
N LYS A 4 1.85 -15.51 -33.64
CA LYS A 4 1.93 -14.40 -34.57
C LYS A 4 0.55 -14.18 -35.19
N LEU A 5 -0.17 -13.16 -34.77
CA LEU A 5 -1.39 -12.68 -35.42
C LEU A 5 -1.15 -11.22 -35.86
N LEU A 6 -1.22 -11.01 -37.17
CA LEU A 6 -1.21 -9.68 -37.85
C LEU A 6 -0.01 -8.77 -37.54
N GLY A 7 1.23 -9.26 -37.65
CA GLY A 7 2.40 -8.38 -37.78
C GLY A 7 2.78 -7.50 -36.59
N LYS A 8 2.14 -7.67 -35.43
CA LYS A 8 2.53 -7.07 -34.14
C LYS A 8 2.91 -8.16 -33.16
N GLU A 9 4.19 -8.23 -32.80
CA GLU A 9 4.62 -9.02 -31.63
C GLU A 9 4.04 -8.34 -30.38
N THR A 10 3.07 -8.95 -29.75
CA THR A 10 2.69 -8.62 -28.37
C THR A 10 3.69 -9.29 -27.46
N LYS A 11 4.63 -8.53 -26.89
CA LYS A 11 5.49 -9.00 -25.80
C LYS A 11 4.61 -9.39 -24.63
N SER A 12 4.68 -10.65 -24.22
CA SER A 12 3.99 -11.11 -23.01
C SER A 12 4.62 -10.46 -21.77
N VAL A 13 3.77 -10.07 -20.82
CA VAL A 13 4.21 -9.61 -19.50
C VAL A 13 5.02 -10.74 -18.88
N GLY A 14 6.35 -10.58 -18.72
CA GLY A 14 7.24 -11.57 -18.14
C GLY A 14 8.48 -11.93 -18.97
N GLU A 15 8.61 -11.46 -20.21
CA GLU A 15 9.81 -11.69 -21.06
C GLU A 15 10.87 -10.58 -20.90
N GLY A 16 11.14 -10.12 -19.70
CA GLY A 16 12.18 -9.13 -19.47
C GLY A 16 12.73 -9.22 -18.05
N LEU A 17 13.95 -8.74 -17.88
CA LEU A 17 14.54 -8.59 -16.56
C LEU A 17 13.75 -7.54 -15.77
N ASN A 18 13.38 -7.85 -14.53
CA ASN A 18 12.66 -6.95 -13.65
C ASN A 18 13.43 -6.82 -12.33
N ARG A 19 14.27 -5.80 -12.24
CA ARG A 19 15.08 -5.48 -11.05
C ARG A 19 14.51 -4.24 -10.36
N GLY A 20 14.76 -4.13 -9.08
CA GLY A 20 14.35 -2.96 -8.31
C GLY A 20 15.13 -2.82 -7.01
N VAL A 21 15.00 -1.64 -6.44
CA VAL A 21 15.52 -1.31 -5.12
C VAL A 21 14.36 -0.89 -4.25
N TYR A 22 14.33 -1.36 -3.03
CA TYR A 22 13.36 -0.94 -2.01
C TYR A 22 14.08 -0.61 -0.70
N GLY A 23 13.45 0.25 0.09
CA GLY A 23 13.91 0.58 1.42
C GLY A 23 12.77 1.06 2.29
N SER A 24 12.93 0.90 3.60
CA SER A 24 12.00 1.45 4.59
C SER A 24 12.77 1.92 5.81
N LEU A 25 12.21 2.92 6.48
CA LEU A 25 12.74 3.49 7.71
C LEU A 25 11.57 3.71 8.68
N THR A 26 11.78 3.35 9.94
CA THR A 26 10.83 3.58 11.03
C THR A 26 11.57 4.20 12.20
N TRP A 27 10.99 5.24 12.82
CA TRP A 27 11.57 5.90 13.98
C TRP A 27 10.51 6.32 14.98
N PRO A 28 10.84 6.32 16.29
CA PRO A 28 9.93 6.76 17.34
C PRO A 28 9.75 8.29 17.30
N VAL A 29 8.55 8.74 17.69
CA VAL A 29 8.23 10.16 17.87
C VAL A 29 7.49 10.38 19.18
N GLY A 30 7.79 11.47 19.87
CA GLY A 30 7.11 11.87 21.09
C GLY A 30 5.83 12.63 20.77
N LEU A 31 4.67 11.96 20.87
CA LEU A 31 3.36 12.60 20.73
C LEU A 31 2.55 12.40 22.01
N PRO A 32 1.64 13.33 22.36
CA PRO A 32 0.80 13.25 23.56
C PRO A 32 -0.39 12.29 23.36
N ILE A 33 -0.25 11.25 22.56
CA ILE A 33 -1.27 10.25 22.23
C ILE A 33 -0.64 8.86 22.39
N GLY A 34 -1.31 7.97 23.11
CA GLY A 34 -0.84 6.60 23.28
C GLY A 34 0.45 6.46 24.08
N MET A 35 1.01 5.28 24.05
CA MET A 35 2.19 4.87 24.82
C MET A 35 3.47 4.89 23.97
N ASP A 36 3.37 4.48 22.71
CA ASP A 36 4.48 4.46 21.73
C ASP A 36 3.97 4.93 20.37
N ASN A 37 4.67 5.91 19.81
CA ASN A 37 4.33 6.46 18.50
C ASN A 37 5.52 6.31 17.56
N ARG A 38 5.23 5.89 16.33
CA ARG A 38 6.25 5.69 15.30
C ARG A 38 5.80 6.28 13.98
N LEU A 39 6.71 6.94 13.31
CA LEU A 39 6.59 7.28 11.90
C LEU A 39 7.35 6.26 11.06
N TRP A 40 6.85 5.98 9.88
CA TRP A 40 7.55 5.16 8.91
C TRP A 40 7.46 5.77 7.51
N VAL A 41 8.47 5.49 6.71
CA VAL A 41 8.48 5.75 5.27
C VAL A 41 8.97 4.50 4.56
N ALA A 42 8.48 4.26 3.35
CA ALA A 42 8.93 3.18 2.51
C ALA A 42 8.94 3.62 1.04
N GLY A 43 9.85 3.08 0.27
CA GLY A 43 9.93 3.35 -1.16
C GLY A 43 10.45 2.16 -1.93
N ARG A 44 10.01 2.07 -3.18
CA ARG A 44 10.50 1.10 -4.16
C ARG A 44 10.58 1.77 -5.53
N ILE A 45 11.67 1.49 -6.24
CA ILE A 45 11.90 1.95 -7.61
C ILE A 45 12.33 0.74 -8.44
N SER A 46 11.70 0.54 -9.58
CA SER A 46 12.14 -0.43 -10.59
C SER A 46 13.29 0.17 -11.40
N LEU A 47 14.31 -0.65 -11.65
CA LEU A 47 15.41 -0.32 -12.55
C LEU A 47 15.08 -0.66 -14.02
N ASP A 48 14.02 -1.45 -14.21
CA ASP A 48 13.50 -1.86 -15.52
C ASP A 48 12.03 -1.43 -15.62
N PRO A 49 11.74 -0.10 -15.67
CA PRO A 49 10.37 0.42 -15.58
C PRO A 49 9.50 0.03 -16.78
N GLU A 50 10.10 -0.29 -17.92
CA GLU A 50 9.41 -0.79 -19.12
C GLU A 50 8.85 -2.20 -18.95
N ASN A 51 9.41 -3.00 -18.03
CA ASN A 51 9.00 -4.37 -17.74
C ASN A 51 8.19 -4.50 -16.44
N ASN A 52 8.01 -3.39 -15.72
CA ASN A 52 7.29 -3.38 -14.44
C ASN A 52 6.00 -2.55 -14.54
N PRO A 53 4.81 -3.14 -14.30
CA PRO A 53 3.55 -2.39 -14.34
C PRO A 53 3.47 -1.29 -13.28
N TYR A 54 4.21 -1.43 -12.17
CA TYR A 54 4.23 -0.51 -11.03
C TYR A 54 5.68 -0.07 -10.72
N PRO A 55 6.30 0.78 -11.54
CA PRO A 55 7.73 1.06 -11.45
C PRO A 55 8.13 1.82 -10.19
N THR A 56 7.23 2.59 -9.57
CA THR A 56 7.53 3.34 -8.36
C THR A 56 6.43 3.18 -7.31
N TYR A 57 6.84 2.99 -6.09
CA TYR A 57 5.98 3.02 -4.89
C TYR A 57 6.61 3.93 -3.85
N LEU A 58 5.79 4.77 -3.23
CA LEU A 58 6.13 5.57 -2.06
C LEU A 58 5.04 5.40 -1.02
N GLY A 59 5.44 5.23 0.24
CA GLY A 59 4.54 5.13 1.38
C GLY A 59 5.09 5.87 2.58
N ALA A 60 4.18 6.37 3.40
CA ALA A 60 4.49 6.97 4.70
C ALA A 60 3.32 6.73 5.65
N GLY A 61 3.58 6.71 6.94
CA GLY A 61 2.51 6.55 7.89
C GLY A 61 2.94 6.76 9.33
N TRP A 62 1.94 6.66 10.19
CA TRP A 62 2.06 6.80 11.63
C TRP A 62 1.35 5.64 12.32
N LEU A 63 1.96 5.15 13.38
CA LEU A 63 1.46 4.12 14.27
C LEU A 63 1.42 4.67 15.70
N SER A 64 0.32 4.41 16.42
CA SER A 64 0.20 4.70 17.84
C SER A 64 -0.24 3.45 18.59
N GLN A 65 0.59 2.94 19.48
CA GLN A 65 0.24 1.86 20.39
C GLN A 65 -0.40 2.43 21.64
N GLY A 66 -1.46 1.77 22.13
CA GLY A 66 -2.21 2.19 23.31
C GLY A 66 -2.82 3.59 23.16
N PRO A 67 -3.52 3.91 22.06
CA PRO A 67 -4.09 5.25 21.85
C PRO A 67 -5.18 5.58 22.87
N LEU A 68 -5.79 4.56 23.48
CA LEU A 68 -6.74 4.68 24.58
C LEU A 68 -6.14 4.12 25.88
N ASN A 69 -6.28 4.86 26.99
CA ASN A 69 -5.66 4.54 28.28
C ASN A 69 -6.00 3.14 28.83
N ASN A 70 -7.20 2.63 28.53
CA ASN A 70 -7.65 1.30 28.98
C ASN A 70 -7.38 0.18 27.94
N ARG A 71 -6.69 0.50 26.83
CA ARG A 71 -6.44 -0.41 25.71
C ARG A 71 -4.95 -0.36 25.28
N PRO A 72 -4.01 -0.79 26.16
CA PRO A 72 -2.58 -0.59 25.93
C PRO A 72 -2.00 -1.43 24.80
N ARG A 73 -2.70 -2.48 24.37
CA ARG A 73 -2.27 -3.38 23.28
C ARG A 73 -2.78 -2.95 21.90
N ASP A 74 -3.81 -2.14 21.87
CA ASP A 74 -4.43 -1.71 20.61
C ASP A 74 -3.48 -0.79 19.83
N VAL A 75 -3.62 -0.80 18.52
CA VAL A 75 -2.80 0.02 17.62
C VAL A 75 -3.69 0.78 16.65
N LEU A 76 -3.54 2.09 16.64
CA LEU A 76 -4.09 2.97 15.61
C LEU A 76 -3.02 3.20 14.54
N ALA A 77 -3.37 3.06 13.27
CA ALA A 77 -2.47 3.30 12.15
C ALA A 77 -3.12 4.19 11.09
N LEU A 78 -2.34 5.15 10.62
CA LEU A 78 -2.65 5.98 9.46
C LEU A 78 -1.54 5.80 8.43
N GLY A 79 -1.90 5.44 7.20
CA GLY A 79 -0.98 5.25 6.10
C GLY A 79 -1.36 6.06 4.87
N LEU A 80 -0.36 6.51 4.15
CA LEU A 80 -0.47 7.17 2.85
C LEU A 80 0.42 6.43 1.88
N SER A 81 -0.05 6.13 0.70
CA SER A 81 0.78 5.53 -0.34
C SER A 81 0.45 6.07 -1.72
N ARG A 82 1.44 6.01 -2.60
CA ARG A 82 1.32 6.34 -4.01
C ARG A 82 2.07 5.32 -4.83
N THR A 83 1.38 4.74 -5.82
CA THR A 83 1.94 3.82 -6.80
C THR A 83 1.87 4.44 -8.19
N SER A 84 2.96 4.47 -8.93
CA SER A 84 2.94 4.90 -10.34
C SER A 84 2.69 3.72 -11.26
N PHE A 85 2.10 3.98 -12.41
CA PHE A 85 1.90 3.00 -13.48
C PHE A 85 2.95 3.20 -14.59
N SER A 86 3.35 2.10 -15.21
CA SER A 86 4.23 2.14 -16.38
C SER A 86 3.45 2.66 -17.59
N PRO A 87 3.90 3.72 -18.26
CA PRO A 87 3.24 4.21 -19.48
C PRO A 87 3.27 3.20 -20.62
N ASN A 88 4.22 2.26 -20.60
CA ASN A 88 4.35 1.22 -21.63
C ASN A 88 3.36 0.08 -21.44
N LEU A 89 3.14 -0.32 -20.17
CA LEU A 89 2.28 -1.47 -19.82
C LEU A 89 0.85 -1.05 -19.48
N SER A 90 0.66 0.20 -19.07
CA SER A 90 -0.64 0.79 -18.74
C SER A 90 -0.79 2.17 -19.39
N PRO A 91 -0.97 2.24 -20.73
CA PRO A 91 -1.06 3.50 -21.44
C PRO A 91 -2.19 4.39 -20.88
N GLY A 92 -1.86 5.67 -20.65
CA GLY A 92 -2.78 6.65 -20.09
C GLY A 92 -2.97 6.59 -18.57
N ALA A 93 -2.41 5.59 -17.89
CA ALA A 93 -2.39 5.56 -16.44
C ALA A 93 -1.16 6.29 -15.89
N THR A 94 -1.33 7.03 -14.78
CA THR A 94 -0.28 7.81 -14.14
C THR A 94 0.06 7.27 -12.76
N TYR A 95 -0.83 7.45 -11.79
CA TYR A 95 -0.65 6.99 -10.42
C TYR A 95 -1.98 6.68 -9.75
N GLU A 96 -1.93 5.85 -8.72
CA GLU A 96 -3.00 5.62 -7.75
C GLU A 96 -2.46 5.95 -6.36
N GLY A 97 -3.28 6.66 -5.57
CA GLY A 97 -2.99 6.97 -4.18
C GLY A 97 -3.94 6.24 -3.25
N VAL A 98 -3.47 5.89 -2.05
CA VAL A 98 -4.31 5.32 -1.00
C VAL A 98 -4.03 6.02 0.32
N VAL A 99 -5.10 6.44 0.99
CA VAL A 99 -5.09 6.84 2.40
C VAL A 99 -5.78 5.74 3.17
N GLU A 100 -5.13 5.17 4.18
CA GLU A 100 -5.68 4.10 4.99
C GLU A 100 -5.65 4.46 6.47
N LEU A 101 -6.79 4.25 7.13
CA LEU A 101 -6.91 4.30 8.58
C LEU A 101 -7.34 2.92 9.07
N ASN A 102 -6.62 2.35 10.02
CA ASN A 102 -7.01 1.11 10.66
C ASN A 102 -6.80 1.14 12.18
N TYR A 103 -7.56 0.32 12.89
CA TYR A 103 -7.48 0.20 14.33
C TYR A 103 -7.45 -1.28 14.73
N SER A 104 -6.30 -1.74 15.19
CA SER A 104 -6.12 -3.12 15.65
C SER A 104 -6.59 -3.27 17.09
N ILE A 105 -7.65 -4.03 17.29
CA ILE A 105 -8.27 -4.31 18.58
C ILE A 105 -7.83 -5.70 19.04
N TYR A 106 -7.04 -5.78 20.10
CA TYR A 106 -6.61 -7.04 20.71
C TYR A 106 -7.61 -7.47 21.79
N LEU A 107 -8.49 -8.42 21.44
CA LEU A 107 -9.45 -8.98 22.39
C LEU A 107 -8.82 -10.00 23.33
N SER A 108 -7.83 -10.76 22.83
CA SER A 108 -7.01 -11.72 23.60
C SER A 108 -5.66 -11.90 22.87
N ASP A 109 -4.81 -12.81 23.37
CA ASP A 109 -3.57 -13.18 22.69
C ASP A 109 -3.84 -13.93 21.38
N ALA A 110 -5.00 -14.58 21.30
CA ALA A 110 -5.41 -15.39 20.15
C ALA A 110 -6.33 -14.66 19.16
N VAL A 111 -6.94 -13.52 19.55
CA VAL A 111 -8.00 -12.87 18.75
C VAL A 111 -7.73 -11.38 18.59
N GLN A 112 -7.61 -10.96 17.33
CA GLN A 112 -7.51 -9.56 16.94
C GLN A 112 -8.58 -9.23 15.89
N ILE A 113 -9.24 -8.09 16.04
CA ILE A 113 -10.17 -7.52 15.05
C ILE A 113 -9.57 -6.19 14.56
N GLN A 114 -9.62 -5.97 13.25
CA GLN A 114 -9.07 -4.76 12.65
C GLN A 114 -10.04 -4.17 11.63
N PRO A 115 -10.89 -3.21 12.03
CA PRO A 115 -11.58 -2.35 11.08
C PRO A 115 -10.59 -1.51 10.28
N VAL A 116 -10.88 -1.36 9.00
CA VAL A 116 -10.06 -0.62 8.02
C VAL A 116 -10.96 0.28 7.20
N LEU A 117 -10.52 1.51 6.99
CA LEU A 117 -11.12 2.48 6.08
C LEU A 117 -10.05 2.94 5.09
N GLN A 118 -10.37 2.87 3.80
CA GLN A 118 -9.46 3.29 2.73
C GLN A 118 -10.13 4.32 1.82
N TRP A 119 -9.39 5.36 1.49
CA TRP A 119 -9.74 6.30 0.42
C TRP A 119 -8.74 6.10 -0.72
N ILE A 120 -9.25 5.60 -1.85
CA ILE A 120 -8.49 5.32 -3.05
C ILE A 120 -8.64 6.49 -4.00
N ILE A 121 -7.53 7.17 -4.27
CA ILE A 121 -7.44 8.37 -5.10
C ILE A 121 -6.99 7.95 -6.49
N ASN A 122 -7.69 8.40 -7.53
CA ASN A 122 -7.41 8.10 -8.92
C ASN A 122 -7.30 6.59 -9.20
N PRO A 123 -8.36 5.80 -8.92
CA PRO A 123 -8.35 4.34 -9.10
C PRO A 123 -7.96 3.93 -10.52
N GLY A 124 -6.98 3.01 -10.63
CA GLY A 124 -6.43 2.57 -11.92
C GLY A 124 -5.59 3.61 -12.66
N GLY A 125 -5.37 4.79 -12.06
CA GLY A 125 -4.43 5.79 -12.54
C GLY A 125 -4.84 6.61 -13.77
N LYS A 126 -6.04 6.40 -14.33
CA LYS A 126 -6.44 7.01 -15.61
C LYS A 126 -7.28 8.28 -15.48
N GLY A 127 -7.67 8.67 -14.28
CA GLY A 127 -8.55 9.82 -14.03
C GLY A 127 -9.98 9.65 -14.57
N GLN A 128 -10.39 8.41 -14.89
CA GLN A 128 -11.70 8.09 -15.45
C GLN A 128 -12.69 7.60 -14.40
N THR A 129 -12.19 7.14 -13.27
CA THR A 129 -12.99 6.63 -12.17
C THR A 129 -12.91 7.64 -11.01
N GLN A 130 -14.04 7.93 -10.39
CA GLN A 130 -14.08 8.74 -9.19
C GLN A 130 -13.33 8.05 -8.04
N ASP A 131 -12.82 8.84 -7.11
CA ASP A 131 -12.22 8.34 -5.89
C ASP A 131 -13.19 7.41 -5.14
N ILE A 132 -12.65 6.36 -4.54
CA ILE A 132 -13.43 5.32 -3.87
C ILE A 132 -13.15 5.36 -2.37
N LEU A 133 -14.23 5.36 -1.57
CA LEU A 133 -14.16 5.08 -0.15
C LEU A 133 -14.55 3.63 0.08
N ALA A 134 -13.65 2.85 0.67
CA ALA A 134 -13.86 1.43 0.97
C ALA A 134 -13.67 1.17 2.47
N GLY A 135 -14.47 0.27 3.03
CA GLY A 135 -14.34 -0.17 4.41
C GLY A 135 -14.31 -1.69 4.51
N GLY A 136 -13.62 -2.19 5.52
CA GLY A 136 -13.50 -3.63 5.76
C GLY A 136 -13.24 -3.95 7.24
N ILE A 137 -13.37 -5.22 7.57
CA ILE A 137 -13.01 -5.77 8.88
C ILE A 137 -12.16 -7.01 8.64
N GLN A 138 -11.00 -7.06 9.24
CA GLN A 138 -10.12 -8.23 9.27
C GLN A 138 -10.21 -8.89 10.64
N LEU A 139 -10.31 -10.22 10.66
CA LEU A 139 -10.22 -11.06 11.86
C LEU A 139 -8.95 -11.89 11.78
N ASN A 140 -8.09 -11.78 12.78
CA ASN A 140 -6.89 -12.60 12.92
C ASN A 140 -7.06 -13.54 14.11
N LEU A 141 -6.84 -14.83 13.87
CA LEU A 141 -6.88 -15.89 14.87
C LEU A 141 -5.51 -16.58 14.93
N SER A 142 -4.92 -16.67 16.13
CA SER A 142 -3.69 -17.41 16.41
C SER A 142 -4.03 -18.64 17.24
N LEU A 143 -3.75 -19.85 16.72
CA LEU A 143 -4.01 -21.14 17.39
C LEU A 143 -2.74 -21.68 18.01
#